data_2c76029842c2b77b4f329a1dbcb23ea5
#
_entry.id   2c76029842c2b77b4f329a1dbcb23ea5
#
_cell.length_a   1.000
_cell.length_b   1.000
_cell.length_c   1.000
_cell.angle_alpha   90.00
_cell.angle_beta   90.00
_cell.angle_gamma   90.00
#
_symmetry.space_group_name_H-M   'P 1'
#
loop_
_entity.id
_entity.type
_entity.pdbx_description
1 polymer ?
#
loop_
_entity_poly.entity_id
_entity_poly.type
_entity_poly.pdbx_seq_one_letter_code
_entity_poly.pdbx_strand_id
1 'polypeptide(L)'
;MLNELNKELSLYSLPFQITTPWYKSLWAYILYFVSFIGVSIVATAIYFRYKMKKKERSFLRERIRRQRLLESREQEVTKLQNQMLANQLEYKSKALAEATMLNIRRDEFLTNLIVELEQLMDNQKVSKAKSHLILQHIRENISEEDQWAVFQENFDMIHKNFFKNLKERFPSLTTTDLRICVLIRLNYTTKEIATMQGVSIRGVETARYRIRKKLNLSETDNLYDFFVKFQ
;
A
#
# COMPACT_ATOMS: atom_id res chain seq x y z
N MET A 1 -40.03 -114.54 -50.01
CA MET A 1 -39.03 -113.54 -50.44
C MET A 1 -39.13 -112.15 -49.64
N LEU A 2 -39.90 -112.08 -48.58
CA LEU A 2 -40.06 -110.88 -47.80
C LEU A 2 -39.46 -110.96 -46.37
N ASN A 3 -38.80 -112.07 -46.00
CA ASN A 3 -38.31 -112.32 -44.64
C ASN A 3 -36.78 -112.20 -44.56
N GLU A 4 -36.06 -111.98 -45.61
CA GLU A 4 -34.62 -111.79 -45.58
C GLU A 4 -34.21 -110.32 -45.67
N LEU A 5 -35.07 -109.45 -46.10
CA LEU A 5 -34.78 -108.00 -46.17
C LEU A 5 -34.92 -107.31 -44.82
N ASN A 6 -35.53 -107.94 -43.78
CA ASN A 6 -35.67 -107.37 -42.46
C ASN A 6 -34.56 -107.71 -41.52
N LYS A 7 -33.53 -108.49 -41.99
CA LYS A 7 -32.43 -108.90 -41.08
C LYS A 7 -31.15 -108.09 -41.24
N GLU A 8 -31.10 -107.18 -42.20
CA GLU A 8 -29.90 -106.32 -42.43
C GLU A 8 -30.07 -104.83 -42.00
N LEU A 9 -31.25 -104.51 -41.56
CA LEU A 9 -31.42 -103.22 -40.84
C LEU A 9 -31.11 -103.40 -39.37
N SER A 10 -29.97 -104.00 -39.00
CA SER A 10 -29.39 -103.81 -37.70
C SER A 10 -29.01 -102.35 -37.60
N LEU A 11 -29.84 -101.63 -36.88
CA LEU A 11 -29.60 -100.25 -36.44
C LEU A 11 -28.21 -100.16 -35.88
N TYR A 12 -27.32 -99.58 -36.67
CA TYR A 12 -26.10 -99.03 -36.09
C TYR A 12 -26.52 -97.88 -35.17
N SER A 13 -26.83 -98.16 -33.88
CA SER A 13 -26.94 -97.18 -32.84
C SER A 13 -25.55 -96.72 -32.52
N LEU A 14 -25.08 -95.62 -33.14
CA LEU A 14 -23.90 -94.91 -32.70
C LEU A 14 -24.20 -94.41 -31.29
N PRO A 15 -23.41 -94.82 -30.24
CA PRO A 15 -23.60 -94.25 -28.88
C PRO A 15 -23.15 -92.84 -28.95
N PHE A 16 -24.04 -91.87 -29.15
CA PHE A 16 -23.75 -90.47 -28.94
C PHE A 16 -23.62 -90.23 -27.41
N GLN A 17 -22.42 -90.31 -26.88
CA GLN A 17 -22.11 -89.86 -25.56
C GLN A 17 -22.13 -88.29 -25.56
N ILE A 18 -23.22 -87.75 -25.15
CA ILE A 18 -23.29 -86.30 -24.87
C ILE A 18 -22.54 -86.08 -23.56
N THR A 19 -21.23 -85.84 -23.66
CA THR A 19 -20.44 -85.39 -22.52
C THR A 19 -20.91 -84.00 -22.14
N THR A 20 -21.38 -83.83 -20.89
CA THR A 20 -21.78 -82.52 -20.39
C THR A 20 -20.58 -81.56 -20.50
N PRO A 21 -20.75 -80.40 -21.18
CA PRO A 21 -19.63 -79.49 -21.38
C PRO A 21 -19.05 -79.06 -20.03
N TRP A 22 -17.71 -78.98 -19.91
CA TRP A 22 -16.92 -78.70 -18.72
C TRP A 22 -17.43 -77.45 -17.96
N TYR A 23 -17.98 -76.45 -18.66
CA TYR A 23 -18.50 -75.20 -18.07
C TYR A 23 -19.84 -75.37 -17.30
N LYS A 24 -20.49 -76.53 -17.40
CA LYS A 24 -21.68 -76.91 -16.60
C LYS A 24 -21.33 -77.82 -15.42
N SER A 25 -20.04 -78.09 -15.18
CA SER A 25 -19.57 -78.87 -14.04
C SER A 25 -19.72 -78.02 -12.75
N LEU A 26 -20.02 -78.68 -11.63
CA LEU A 26 -20.06 -78.09 -10.29
C LEU A 26 -18.79 -77.28 -9.97
N TRP A 27 -17.63 -77.76 -10.43
CA TRP A 27 -16.37 -77.06 -10.28
C TRP A 27 -16.30 -75.72 -11.04
N ALA A 28 -16.91 -75.63 -12.22
CA ALA A 28 -16.97 -74.42 -12.97
C ALA A 28 -17.84 -73.33 -12.25
N TYR A 29 -18.93 -73.73 -11.64
CA TYR A 29 -19.76 -72.81 -10.84
C TYR A 29 -19.03 -72.28 -9.63
N ILE A 30 -18.24 -73.09 -8.93
CA ILE A 30 -17.40 -72.67 -7.81
C ILE A 30 -16.36 -71.63 -8.28
N LEU A 31 -15.75 -71.90 -9.42
CA LEU A 31 -14.72 -70.98 -9.99
C LEU A 31 -15.32 -69.63 -10.41
N TYR A 32 -16.52 -69.64 -10.99
CA TYR A 32 -17.25 -68.38 -11.30
C TYR A 32 -17.63 -67.64 -10.04
N PHE A 33 -18.04 -68.31 -9.00
CA PHE A 33 -18.40 -67.68 -7.71
C PHE A 33 -17.18 -67.04 -7.06
N VAL A 34 -16.06 -67.71 -7.02
CA VAL A 34 -14.79 -67.19 -6.47
C VAL A 34 -14.31 -65.99 -7.32
N SER A 35 -14.38 -66.07 -8.66
CA SER A 35 -14.03 -65.00 -9.55
C SER A 35 -14.94 -63.77 -9.32
N PHE A 36 -16.27 -63.99 -9.14
CA PHE A 36 -17.20 -62.88 -8.85
C PHE A 36 -16.91 -62.19 -7.52
N ILE A 37 -16.54 -62.97 -6.49
CA ILE A 37 -16.12 -62.40 -5.19
C ILE A 37 -14.82 -61.59 -5.38
N GLY A 38 -13.83 -62.10 -6.11
CA GLY A 38 -12.58 -61.42 -6.40
C GLY A 38 -12.80 -60.09 -7.12
N VAL A 39 -13.62 -60.07 -8.15
CA VAL A 39 -13.97 -58.83 -8.89
C VAL A 39 -14.70 -57.84 -7.98
N SER A 40 -15.63 -58.34 -7.15
CA SER A 40 -16.36 -57.50 -6.18
C SER A 40 -15.43 -56.83 -5.16
N ILE A 41 -14.43 -57.55 -4.65
CA ILE A 41 -13.45 -57.02 -3.71
C ILE A 41 -12.57 -55.94 -4.39
N VAL A 42 -12.12 -56.22 -5.61
CA VAL A 42 -11.33 -55.26 -6.38
C VAL A 42 -12.13 -53.98 -6.69
N ALA A 43 -13.38 -54.14 -7.13
CA ALA A 43 -14.27 -53.05 -7.44
C ALA A 43 -14.51 -52.15 -6.19
N THR A 44 -14.78 -52.77 -5.04
CA THR A 44 -14.95 -52.03 -3.78
C THR A 44 -13.68 -51.34 -3.34
N ALA A 45 -12.53 -51.97 -3.47
CA ALA A 45 -11.23 -51.35 -3.16
C ALA A 45 -10.95 -50.13 -4.06
N ILE A 46 -11.22 -50.23 -5.35
CA ILE A 46 -11.09 -49.12 -6.31
C ILE A 46 -12.05 -47.98 -5.94
N TYR A 47 -13.31 -48.28 -5.61
CA TYR A 47 -14.31 -47.31 -5.21
C TYR A 47 -13.89 -46.55 -3.94
N PHE A 48 -13.39 -47.28 -2.93
CA PHE A 48 -12.89 -46.64 -1.69
C PHE A 48 -11.67 -45.76 -1.95
N ARG A 49 -10.69 -46.22 -2.76
CA ARG A 49 -9.52 -45.42 -3.14
C ARG A 49 -9.92 -44.14 -3.88
N TYR A 50 -10.88 -44.23 -4.80
CA TYR A 50 -11.38 -43.07 -5.53
C TYR A 50 -12.08 -42.08 -4.60
N LYS A 51 -12.92 -42.58 -3.69
CA LYS A 51 -13.65 -41.77 -2.70
C LYS A 51 -12.68 -41.07 -1.74
N MET A 52 -11.65 -41.76 -1.28
CA MET A 52 -10.61 -41.18 -0.40
C MET A 52 -9.82 -40.09 -1.09
N LYS A 53 -9.33 -40.35 -2.32
CA LYS A 53 -8.63 -39.34 -3.13
C LYS A 53 -9.49 -38.10 -3.40
N LYS A 54 -10.79 -38.26 -3.61
CA LYS A 54 -11.72 -37.14 -3.80
C LYS A 54 -11.86 -36.29 -2.54
N LYS A 55 -12.00 -36.92 -1.37
CA LYS A 55 -12.03 -36.24 -0.07
C LYS A 55 -10.72 -35.50 0.22
N GLU A 56 -9.58 -36.12 0.02
CA GLU A 56 -8.27 -35.52 0.22
C GLU A 56 -8.06 -34.29 -0.64
N ARG A 57 -8.43 -34.36 -1.93
CA ARG A 57 -8.38 -33.21 -2.83
C ARG A 57 -9.31 -32.07 -2.40
N SER A 58 -10.50 -32.37 -1.84
CA SER A 58 -11.41 -31.34 -1.33
C SER A 58 -10.83 -30.64 -0.10
N PHE A 59 -10.27 -31.39 0.84
CA PHE A 59 -9.58 -30.82 2.02
C PHE A 59 -8.38 -29.95 1.65
N LEU A 60 -7.57 -30.43 0.69
CA LEU A 60 -6.40 -29.66 0.21
C LEU A 60 -6.85 -28.34 -0.45
N ARG A 61 -7.87 -28.37 -1.29
CA ARG A 61 -8.45 -27.16 -1.91
C ARG A 61 -8.97 -26.18 -0.87
N GLU A 62 -9.63 -26.68 0.17
CA GLU A 62 -10.17 -25.83 1.24
C GLU A 62 -9.02 -25.20 2.06
N ARG A 63 -7.96 -25.96 2.38
CA ARG A 63 -6.77 -25.42 3.05
C ARG A 63 -6.11 -24.33 2.22
N ILE A 64 -5.86 -24.57 0.93
CA ILE A 64 -5.29 -23.57 0.03
C ILE A 64 -6.19 -22.33 -0.06
N ARG A 65 -7.50 -22.51 -0.13
CA ARG A 65 -8.44 -21.39 -0.16
C ARG A 65 -8.40 -20.56 1.11
N ARG A 66 -8.32 -21.21 2.28
CA ARG A 66 -8.19 -20.52 3.58
C ARG A 66 -6.86 -19.78 3.68
N GLN A 67 -5.76 -20.41 3.27
CA GLN A 67 -4.44 -19.75 3.26
C GLN A 67 -4.44 -18.49 2.38
N ARG A 68 -4.93 -18.59 1.14
CA ARG A 68 -5.04 -17.41 0.26
C ARG A 68 -5.91 -16.30 0.84
N LEU A 69 -6.98 -16.67 1.54
CA LEU A 69 -7.83 -15.68 2.21
C LEU A 69 -7.11 -15.00 3.37
N LEU A 70 -6.31 -15.73 4.15
CA LEU A 70 -5.51 -15.16 5.23
C LEU A 70 -4.42 -14.26 4.68
N GLU A 71 -3.67 -14.70 3.67
CA GLU A 71 -2.64 -13.91 3.00
C GLU A 71 -3.20 -12.60 2.41
N SER A 72 -4.39 -12.67 1.77
CA SER A 72 -5.03 -11.46 1.24
C SER A 72 -5.46 -10.48 2.33
N ARG A 73 -5.94 -10.98 3.47
CA ARG A 73 -6.28 -10.15 4.63
C ARG A 73 -5.05 -9.54 5.29
N GLU A 74 -3.97 -10.28 5.42
CA GLU A 74 -2.70 -9.76 5.94
C GLU A 74 -2.14 -8.65 5.04
N GLN A 75 -2.20 -8.84 3.72
CA GLN A 75 -1.81 -7.81 2.76
C GLN A 75 -2.68 -6.56 2.87
N GLU A 76 -3.99 -6.73 3.04
CA GLU A 76 -4.93 -5.61 3.22
C GLU A 76 -4.65 -4.85 4.53
N VAL A 77 -4.44 -5.56 5.64
CA VAL A 77 -4.08 -4.97 6.93
C VAL A 77 -2.75 -4.21 6.82
N THR A 78 -1.73 -4.80 6.21
CA THR A 78 -0.43 -4.15 6.01
C THR A 78 -0.58 -2.88 5.15
N LYS A 79 -1.39 -2.94 4.09
CA LYS A 79 -1.67 -1.78 3.25
C LYS A 79 -2.37 -0.66 4.02
N LEU A 80 -3.38 -1.01 4.82
CA LEU A 80 -4.08 -0.03 5.67
C LEU A 80 -3.17 0.56 6.73
N GLN A 81 -2.32 -0.24 7.37
CA GLN A 81 -1.33 0.26 8.33
C GLN A 81 -0.34 1.23 7.68
N ASN A 82 0.17 0.91 6.50
CA ASN A 82 1.06 1.79 5.75
C ASN A 82 0.37 3.10 5.35
N GLN A 83 -0.90 3.05 4.95
CA GLN A 83 -1.70 4.24 4.67
C GLN A 83 -1.92 5.09 5.93
N MET A 84 -2.26 4.46 7.06
CA MET A 84 -2.41 5.17 8.34
C MET A 84 -1.11 5.84 8.76
N LEU A 85 0.02 5.14 8.63
CA LEU A 85 1.33 5.70 8.98
C LEU A 85 1.69 6.88 8.07
N ALA A 86 1.44 6.77 6.76
CA ALA A 86 1.64 7.86 5.81
C ALA A 86 0.79 9.09 6.16
N ASN A 87 -0.49 8.89 6.47
CA ASN A 87 -1.40 9.96 6.89
C ASN A 87 -0.96 10.61 8.22
N GLN A 88 -0.48 9.80 9.17
CA GLN A 88 0.05 10.32 10.44
C GLN A 88 1.33 11.17 10.23
N LEU A 89 2.22 10.73 9.34
CA LEU A 89 3.42 11.49 8.99
C LEU A 89 3.06 12.82 8.33
N GLU A 90 2.12 12.80 7.39
CA GLU A 90 1.61 14.02 6.74
C GLU A 90 1.00 14.98 7.76
N TYR A 91 0.13 14.48 8.64
CA TYR A 91 -0.46 15.28 9.70
C TYR A 91 0.59 15.90 10.63
N LYS A 92 1.57 15.11 11.09
CA LYS A 92 2.66 15.62 11.94
C LYS A 92 3.53 16.65 11.22
N SER A 93 3.84 16.43 9.94
CA SER A 93 4.57 17.42 9.13
C SER A 93 3.81 18.73 9.01
N LYS A 94 2.49 18.65 8.82
CA LYS A 94 1.62 19.82 8.74
C LYS A 94 1.58 20.59 10.06
N ALA A 95 1.37 19.88 11.16
CA ALA A 95 1.36 20.49 12.50
C ALA A 95 2.72 21.14 12.85
N LEU A 96 3.84 20.49 12.48
CA LEU A 96 5.18 21.05 12.67
C LEU A 96 5.36 22.32 11.83
N ALA A 97 4.92 22.32 10.57
CA ALA A 97 5.02 23.50 9.72
C ALA A 97 4.19 24.67 10.26
N GLU A 98 2.96 24.41 10.72
CA GLU A 98 2.10 25.41 11.35
C GLU A 98 2.76 26.03 12.58
N ALA A 99 3.24 25.19 13.51
CA ALA A 99 3.89 25.67 14.74
C ALA A 99 5.14 26.49 14.43
N THR A 100 5.97 26.04 13.48
CA THR A 100 7.19 26.75 13.08
C THR A 100 6.86 28.09 12.42
N MET A 101 5.91 28.11 11.50
CA MET A 101 5.50 29.36 10.83
C MET A 101 4.91 30.38 11.81
N LEU A 102 4.13 29.89 12.79
CA LEU A 102 3.60 30.76 13.84
C LEU A 102 4.72 31.37 14.69
N ASN A 103 5.74 30.57 15.04
CA ASN A 103 6.90 31.07 15.79
C ASN A 103 7.69 32.10 14.97
N ILE A 104 7.99 31.79 13.70
CA ILE A 104 8.69 32.72 12.81
C ILE A 104 7.93 34.05 12.72
N ARG A 105 6.61 34.01 12.51
CA ARG A 105 5.79 35.22 12.44
C ARG A 105 5.80 36.01 13.75
N ARG A 106 5.79 35.31 14.90
CA ARG A 106 5.93 35.96 16.21
C ARG A 106 7.26 36.69 16.31
N ASP A 107 8.34 36.04 15.88
CA ASP A 107 9.69 36.60 15.95
C ASP A 107 9.87 37.77 14.96
N GLU A 108 9.30 37.69 13.74
CA GLU A 108 9.23 38.82 12.80
C GLU A 108 8.47 40.02 13.41
N PHE A 109 7.34 39.76 14.09
CA PHE A 109 6.59 40.79 14.77
C PHE A 109 7.39 41.46 15.89
N LEU A 110 8.10 40.67 16.72
CA LEU A 110 8.97 41.17 17.77
C LEU A 110 10.13 41.99 17.20
N THR A 111 10.72 41.55 16.10
CA THR A 111 11.78 42.30 15.40
C THR A 111 11.28 43.66 14.89
N ASN A 112 10.10 43.71 14.31
CA ASN A 112 9.51 44.98 13.88
C ASN A 112 9.23 45.91 15.05
N LEU A 113 8.76 45.36 16.19
CA LEU A 113 8.58 46.16 17.41
C LEU A 113 9.91 46.69 17.95
N ILE A 114 11.02 45.96 17.86
CA ILE A 114 12.36 46.44 18.21
C ILE A 114 12.70 47.67 17.40
N VAL A 115 12.56 47.57 16.04
CA VAL A 115 12.87 48.67 15.12
C VAL A 115 12.02 49.90 15.43
N GLU A 116 10.73 49.72 15.70
CA GLU A 116 9.83 50.84 16.04
C GLU A 116 10.20 51.48 17.37
N LEU A 117 10.54 50.69 18.40
CA LEU A 117 11.02 51.17 19.70
C LEU A 117 12.33 51.93 19.58
N GLU A 118 13.28 51.45 18.76
CA GLU A 118 14.56 52.12 18.51
C GLU A 118 14.36 53.50 17.86
N GLN A 119 13.43 53.59 16.88
CA GLN A 119 13.08 54.86 16.27
C GLN A 119 12.42 55.85 17.25
N LEU A 120 11.56 55.36 18.17
CA LEU A 120 10.95 56.19 19.21
C LEU A 120 11.97 56.66 20.25
N MET A 121 13.00 55.88 20.57
CA MET A 121 14.08 56.23 21.44
C MET A 121 14.98 57.33 20.85
N ASP A 122 15.28 57.24 19.55
CA ASP A 122 16.11 58.24 18.87
C ASP A 122 15.42 59.61 18.85
N ASN A 123 14.08 59.61 18.82
CA ASN A 123 13.24 60.81 18.88
C ASN A 123 13.01 61.38 20.29
N GLN A 124 13.78 60.95 21.31
CA GLN A 124 13.75 61.40 22.73
C GLN A 124 12.36 61.28 23.42
N LYS A 125 11.45 60.48 22.91
CA LYS A 125 10.10 60.32 23.47
C LYS A 125 9.98 59.31 24.63
N VAL A 126 11.05 58.48 24.85
CA VAL A 126 11.04 57.42 25.87
C VAL A 126 12.35 57.38 26.69
N SER A 127 12.29 56.98 27.96
CA SER A 127 13.46 56.84 28.82
C SER A 127 14.41 55.79 28.32
N LYS A 128 15.64 56.21 27.91
CA LYS A 128 16.65 55.35 27.27
C LYS A 128 17.02 54.10 28.09
N ALA A 129 17.11 54.21 29.44
CA ALA A 129 17.56 53.10 30.27
C ALA A 129 16.57 51.93 30.35
N LYS A 130 15.25 52.21 30.48
CA LYS A 130 14.21 51.14 30.53
C LYS A 130 14.00 50.50 29.16
N SER A 131 14.05 51.28 28.11
CA SER A 131 13.86 50.78 26.73
C SER A 131 15.00 49.87 26.30
N HIS A 132 16.24 50.15 26.71
CA HIS A 132 17.40 49.32 26.39
C HIS A 132 17.30 47.93 27.02
N LEU A 133 16.83 47.81 28.26
CA LEU A 133 16.56 46.52 28.90
C LEU A 133 15.47 45.71 28.23
N ILE A 134 14.39 46.35 27.77
CA ILE A 134 13.30 45.69 27.05
C ILE A 134 13.82 45.18 25.70
N LEU A 135 14.58 45.99 24.96
CA LEU A 135 15.15 45.61 23.67
C LEU A 135 16.11 44.43 23.80
N GLN A 136 16.97 44.43 24.86
CA GLN A 136 17.88 43.31 25.12
C GLN A 136 17.09 42.02 25.40
N HIS A 137 16.05 42.07 26.24
CA HIS A 137 15.23 40.91 26.58
C HIS A 137 14.50 40.34 25.34
N ILE A 138 14.02 41.21 24.46
CA ILE A 138 13.36 40.75 23.23
C ILE A 138 14.37 40.12 22.29
N ARG A 139 15.54 40.72 22.07
CA ARG A 139 16.62 40.15 21.21
C ARG A 139 17.09 38.77 21.67
N GLU A 140 17.25 38.58 22.99
CA GLU A 140 17.65 37.30 23.56
C GLU A 140 16.63 36.17 23.34
N ASN A 141 15.37 36.52 23.08
CA ASN A 141 14.28 35.58 22.87
C ASN A 141 13.92 35.35 21.40
N ILE A 142 14.56 36.06 20.47
CA ILE A 142 14.34 35.89 19.03
C ILE A 142 15.37 34.89 18.48
N SER A 143 14.90 33.74 18.01
CA SER A 143 15.73 32.68 17.43
C SER A 143 15.23 32.19 16.06
N GLU A 144 14.82 33.14 15.20
CA GLU A 144 14.14 32.84 13.93
C GLU A 144 14.96 31.95 13.00
N GLU A 145 16.27 32.23 12.87
CA GLU A 145 17.14 31.45 11.97
C GLU A 145 17.34 30.02 12.44
N ASP A 146 17.52 29.84 13.77
CA ASP A 146 17.70 28.49 14.33
C ASP A 146 16.44 27.64 14.20
N GLN A 147 15.27 28.21 14.43
CA GLN A 147 14.00 27.50 14.32
C GLN A 147 13.72 27.05 12.87
N TRP A 148 14.03 27.91 11.90
CA TRP A 148 13.86 27.56 10.49
C TRP A 148 14.85 26.48 10.04
N ALA A 149 16.10 26.52 10.49
CA ALA A 149 17.10 25.51 10.20
C ALA A 149 16.69 24.13 10.75
N VAL A 150 16.27 24.08 12.03
CA VAL A 150 15.77 22.86 12.67
C VAL A 150 14.53 22.32 11.93
N PHE A 151 13.63 23.20 11.51
CA PHE A 151 12.47 22.77 10.71
C PHE A 151 12.91 22.15 9.38
N GLN A 152 13.84 22.78 8.65
CA GLN A 152 14.34 22.26 7.38
C GLN A 152 14.95 20.87 7.54
N GLU A 153 15.78 20.67 8.57
CA GLU A 153 16.41 19.38 8.85
C GLU A 153 15.38 18.29 9.16
N ASN A 154 14.43 18.56 10.06
CA ASN A 154 13.35 17.62 10.38
C ASN A 154 12.46 17.31 9.16
N PHE A 155 12.17 18.31 8.35
CA PHE A 155 11.36 18.14 7.13
C PHE A 155 12.11 17.28 6.09
N ASP A 156 13.40 17.52 5.90
CA ASP A 156 14.24 16.77 4.98
C ASP A 156 14.36 15.29 5.38
N MET A 157 14.44 14.98 6.68
CA MET A 157 14.42 13.59 7.16
C MET A 157 13.13 12.87 6.77
N ILE A 158 11.98 13.55 6.81
CA ILE A 158 10.68 12.95 6.51
C ILE A 158 10.42 12.94 4.99
N HIS A 159 10.87 13.97 4.27
CA HIS A 159 10.53 14.23 2.87
C HIS A 159 11.71 14.06 1.89
N LYS A 160 12.60 13.10 2.16
CA LYS A 160 13.67 12.68 1.25
C LYS A 160 14.60 13.84 0.81
N ASN A 161 15.08 14.64 1.75
CA ASN A 161 15.97 15.77 1.48
C ASN A 161 15.35 16.83 0.54
N PHE A 162 14.09 17.13 0.70
CA PHE A 162 13.37 18.07 -0.16
C PHE A 162 14.04 19.43 -0.29
N PHE A 163 14.40 20.06 0.84
CA PHE A 163 15.03 21.37 0.81
C PHE A 163 16.44 21.32 0.21
N LYS A 164 17.21 20.28 0.55
CA LYS A 164 18.54 20.09 0.01
C LYS A 164 18.50 19.97 -1.51
N ASN A 165 17.67 19.05 -2.02
CA ASN A 165 17.52 18.83 -3.46
C ASN A 165 16.98 20.08 -4.18
N LEU A 166 16.05 20.82 -3.55
CA LEU A 166 15.46 22.01 -4.13
C LEU A 166 16.48 23.17 -4.23
N LYS A 167 17.32 23.37 -3.19
CA LYS A 167 18.40 24.37 -3.19
C LYS A 167 19.49 24.02 -4.21
N GLU A 168 19.88 22.76 -4.31
CA GLU A 168 20.90 22.31 -5.25
C GLU A 168 20.44 22.53 -6.71
N ARG A 169 19.18 22.19 -7.00
CA ARG A 169 18.65 22.27 -8.37
C ARG A 169 18.20 23.67 -8.76
N PHE A 170 17.76 24.48 -7.80
CA PHE A 170 17.23 25.83 -8.02
C PHE A 170 17.84 26.84 -7.03
N PRO A 171 19.13 27.18 -7.16
CA PRO A 171 19.82 28.06 -6.21
C PRO A 171 19.30 29.50 -6.18
N SER A 172 18.46 29.88 -7.16
CA SER A 172 17.80 31.19 -7.22
C SER A 172 16.63 31.37 -6.24
N LEU A 173 16.19 30.29 -5.57
CA LEU A 173 15.11 30.34 -4.59
C LEU A 173 15.59 30.99 -3.29
N THR A 174 14.88 32.00 -2.84
CA THR A 174 15.13 32.66 -1.56
C THR A 174 14.54 31.85 -0.38
N THR A 175 14.94 32.17 0.85
CA THR A 175 14.37 31.54 2.08
C THR A 175 12.84 31.69 2.11
N THR A 176 12.31 32.86 1.74
CA THR A 176 10.86 33.10 1.67
C THR A 176 10.21 32.24 0.57
N ASP A 177 10.86 32.07 -0.59
CA ASP A 177 10.35 31.18 -1.62
C ASP A 177 10.31 29.72 -1.14
N LEU A 178 11.33 29.27 -0.41
CA LEU A 178 11.38 27.92 0.19
C LEU A 178 10.29 27.69 1.25
N ARG A 179 10.00 28.69 2.09
CA ARG A 179 8.86 28.64 3.03
C ARG A 179 7.53 28.44 2.30
N ILE A 180 7.31 29.13 1.21
CA ILE A 180 6.10 28.99 0.38
C ILE A 180 6.10 27.62 -0.35
N CYS A 181 7.22 27.16 -0.87
CA CYS A 181 7.33 25.86 -1.54
C CYS A 181 6.91 24.70 -0.62
N VAL A 182 7.36 24.71 0.65
CA VAL A 182 6.99 23.67 1.60
C VAL A 182 5.51 23.70 1.94
N LEU A 183 4.93 24.90 2.13
CA LEU A 183 3.51 25.05 2.39
C LEU A 183 2.66 24.55 1.22
N ILE A 184 3.09 24.82 -0.02
CA ILE A 184 2.44 24.25 -1.22
C ILE A 184 2.57 22.73 -1.23
N ARG A 185 3.74 22.16 -0.94
CA ARG A 185 3.94 20.70 -0.86
C ARG A 185 3.04 20.05 0.20
N LEU A 186 2.79 20.73 1.30
CA LEU A 186 1.87 20.31 2.37
C LEU A 186 0.39 20.56 2.04
N ASN A 187 0.12 20.96 0.79
CA ASN A 187 -1.22 21.18 0.25
C ASN A 187 -2.01 22.31 0.95
N TYR A 188 -1.31 23.35 1.44
CA TYR A 188 -2.00 24.55 1.94
C TYR A 188 -2.53 25.39 0.80
N THR A 189 -3.73 25.91 0.98
CA THR A 189 -4.37 26.84 0.04
C THR A 189 -3.68 28.22 0.05
N THR A 190 -3.82 28.99 -1.01
CA THR A 190 -3.29 30.36 -1.09
C THR A 190 -3.73 31.22 0.10
N LYS A 191 -4.99 31.05 0.57
CA LYS A 191 -5.53 31.79 1.70
C LYS A 191 -4.86 31.41 3.03
N GLU A 192 -4.65 30.11 3.25
CA GLU A 192 -3.95 29.61 4.44
C GLU A 192 -2.49 30.06 4.45
N ILE A 193 -1.80 29.97 3.32
CA ILE A 193 -0.43 30.47 3.17
C ILE A 193 -0.34 31.96 3.48
N ALA A 194 -1.27 32.76 2.96
CA ALA A 194 -1.36 34.18 3.23
C ALA A 194 -1.49 34.48 4.73
N THR A 195 -2.38 33.75 5.41
CA THR A 195 -2.59 33.87 6.86
C THR A 195 -1.33 33.45 7.63
N MET A 196 -0.69 32.33 7.27
CA MET A 196 0.50 31.81 7.95
C MET A 196 1.72 32.71 7.75
N GLN A 197 1.90 33.29 6.58
CA GLN A 197 3.03 34.20 6.25
C GLN A 197 2.76 35.68 6.62
N GLY A 198 1.58 36.02 7.07
CA GLY A 198 1.24 37.41 7.41
C GLY A 198 1.19 38.34 6.20
N VAL A 199 0.95 37.82 5.00
CA VAL A 199 0.93 38.59 3.75
C VAL A 199 -0.47 38.57 3.12
N SER A 200 -0.70 39.43 2.13
CA SER A 200 -1.96 39.41 1.38
C SER A 200 -2.08 38.18 0.46
N ILE A 201 -3.28 37.74 0.14
CA ILE A 201 -3.55 36.67 -0.84
C ILE A 201 -2.85 37.01 -2.18
N ARG A 202 -2.92 38.25 -2.64
CA ARG A 202 -2.25 38.71 -3.86
C ARG A 202 -0.71 38.61 -3.76
N GLY A 203 -0.14 38.83 -2.56
CA GLY A 203 1.28 38.62 -2.29
C GLY A 203 1.70 37.18 -2.50
N VAL A 204 0.89 36.22 -2.00
CA VAL A 204 1.15 34.78 -2.23
C VAL A 204 1.01 34.40 -3.70
N GLU A 205 0.01 34.92 -4.41
CA GLU A 205 -0.15 34.69 -5.86
C GLU A 205 1.07 35.17 -6.65
N THR A 206 1.55 36.36 -6.32
CA THR A 206 2.77 36.92 -6.93
C THR A 206 4.00 36.06 -6.62
N ALA A 207 4.12 35.56 -5.39
CA ALA A 207 5.20 34.66 -5.01
C ALA A 207 5.11 33.32 -5.75
N ARG A 208 3.93 32.73 -5.88
CA ARG A 208 3.69 31.50 -6.66
C ARG A 208 4.07 31.69 -8.13
N TYR A 209 3.75 32.83 -8.73
CA TYR A 209 4.15 33.15 -10.09
C TYR A 209 5.68 33.26 -10.21
N ARG A 210 6.36 33.98 -9.28
CA ARG A 210 7.81 34.10 -9.23
C ARG A 210 8.50 32.75 -9.07
N ILE A 211 7.97 31.90 -8.18
CA ILE A 211 8.47 30.54 -7.95
C ILE A 211 8.35 29.71 -9.24
N ARG A 212 7.22 29.74 -9.95
CA ARG A 212 7.08 29.03 -11.24
C ARG A 212 8.18 29.45 -12.23
N LYS A 213 8.44 30.74 -12.33
CA LYS A 213 9.52 31.24 -13.22
C LYS A 213 10.90 30.71 -12.81
N LYS A 214 11.21 30.69 -11.51
CA LYS A 214 12.48 30.18 -10.99
C LYS A 214 12.63 28.66 -11.18
N LEU A 215 11.52 27.92 -11.18
CA LEU A 215 11.47 26.49 -11.43
C LEU A 215 11.39 26.13 -12.92
N ASN A 216 11.31 27.10 -13.82
CA ASN A 216 11.10 26.92 -15.27
C ASN A 216 9.80 26.15 -15.58
N LEU A 217 8.73 26.39 -14.82
CA LEU A 217 7.42 25.78 -15.00
C LEU A 217 6.51 26.69 -15.81
N SER A 218 5.60 26.10 -16.60
CA SER A 218 4.56 26.82 -17.34
C SER A 218 3.43 27.29 -16.41
N GLU A 219 2.57 28.18 -16.89
CA GLU A 219 1.41 28.66 -16.12
C GLU A 219 0.40 27.54 -15.84
N THR A 220 0.34 26.53 -16.71
CA THR A 220 -0.56 25.38 -16.61
C THR A 220 -0.06 24.32 -15.64
N ASP A 221 1.24 24.31 -15.30
CA ASP A 221 1.81 23.33 -14.40
C ASP A 221 1.32 23.52 -12.96
N ASN A 222 0.90 22.44 -12.32
CA ASN A 222 0.49 22.48 -10.92
C ASN A 222 1.72 22.41 -10.00
N LEU A 223 1.96 23.47 -9.20
CA LEU A 223 3.08 23.53 -8.25
C LEU A 223 3.02 22.42 -7.19
N TYR A 224 1.83 22.07 -6.71
CA TYR A 224 1.64 20.99 -5.74
C TYR A 224 2.10 19.65 -6.33
N ASP A 225 1.63 19.31 -7.53
CA ASP A 225 1.99 18.06 -8.21
C ASP A 225 3.49 18.00 -8.51
N PHE A 226 4.07 19.15 -8.89
CA PHE A 226 5.52 19.27 -9.07
C PHE A 226 6.26 18.93 -7.77
N PHE A 227 5.92 19.58 -6.65
CA PHE A 227 6.62 19.38 -5.38
C PHE A 227 6.39 18.00 -4.75
N VAL A 228 5.24 17.38 -4.97
CA VAL A 228 4.98 16.00 -4.51
C VAL A 228 5.84 15.00 -5.27
N LYS A 229 6.03 15.19 -6.58
CA LYS A 229 6.86 14.33 -7.43
C LYS A 229 8.37 14.64 -7.32
N PHE A 230 8.72 15.82 -6.80
CA PHE A 230 10.10 16.26 -6.65
C PHE A 230 10.79 15.45 -5.55
N GLN A 231 11.77 14.64 -5.94
CA GLN A 231 12.60 13.78 -5.07
C GLN A 231 14.07 14.06 -5.27
#